data_39f465dc85b22db296cdf7ee0e1ceff5
#
_entry.id   39f465dc85b22db296cdf7ee0e1ceff5
#
_cell.length_a   1.000
_cell.length_b   1.000
_cell.length_c   1.000
_cell.angle_alpha   90.00
_cell.angle_beta   90.00
_cell.angle_gamma   90.00
#
_symmetry.space_group_name_H-M   'P 1'
#
loop_
_entity.id
_entity.type
_entity.pdbx_description
1 polymer ?
#
loop_
_entity_poly.entity_id
_entity_poly.type
_entity_poly.pdbx_seq_one_letter_code
_entity_poly.pdbx_strand_id
1 'polypeptide(L)'
;DTAYLNYLADADDSVDLASQFSRSENGADASAMVTDGIYVNTGTSTQHKINMLRRLFEHYGQDPSDLVFFLNEKRDDDEESSQRHKIRRAYWTQVLPSLQEVTGSFKYVSPTKNNYLSGSTNSPGVQLSCVANYNQARVEIYIDTGDGAKNQQIYDNLKKHQAEIEETYGRPLMWYNQEGTRSCKVYDELLDVSVTNRDDWIKMMKFHSERGAMLLRAVTPYLP
;
A
#
# COMPACT_ATOMS: atom_id res chain seq x y z
N ASP A 1 -12.28 30.11 -24.37
CA ASP A 1 -13.03 29.59 -25.54
C ASP A 1 -12.91 28.05 -25.56
N THR A 2 -14.01 27.36 -25.35
CA THR A 2 -14.10 25.91 -25.32
C THR A 2 -14.32 25.31 -26.74
N ALA A 3 -14.50 26.11 -27.75
CA ALA A 3 -14.84 25.66 -29.11
C ALA A 3 -13.76 24.73 -29.70
N TYR A 4 -12.50 25.10 -29.56
CA TYR A 4 -11.40 24.26 -30.05
C TYR A 4 -11.23 22.97 -29.26
N LEU A 5 -11.41 23.01 -27.94
CA LEU A 5 -11.37 21.80 -27.12
C LEU A 5 -12.51 20.84 -27.47
N ASN A 6 -13.71 21.38 -27.77
CA ASN A 6 -14.81 20.58 -28.28
C ASN A 6 -14.48 19.95 -29.64
N TYR A 7 -13.89 20.72 -30.56
CA TYR A 7 -13.43 20.20 -31.85
C TYR A 7 -12.40 19.04 -31.67
N LEU A 8 -11.39 19.22 -30.81
CA LEU A 8 -10.40 18.18 -30.54
C LEU A 8 -11.00 16.91 -29.95
N ALA A 9 -11.97 17.05 -29.04
CA ALA A 9 -12.60 15.90 -28.39
C ALA A 9 -13.52 15.08 -29.33
N ASP A 10 -13.97 15.69 -30.45
CA ASP A 10 -14.82 15.07 -31.48
C ASP A 10 -14.05 14.69 -32.76
N ALA A 11 -12.79 15.11 -32.89
CA ALA A 11 -11.96 14.83 -34.05
C ALA A 11 -11.38 13.40 -34.02
N ASP A 12 -11.03 12.88 -35.19
CA ASP A 12 -10.29 11.62 -35.31
C ASP A 12 -8.79 11.83 -35.03
N ASP A 13 -8.05 10.74 -34.80
CA ASP A 13 -6.63 10.76 -34.45
C ASP A 13 -5.71 11.36 -35.54
N SER A 14 -6.24 11.66 -36.74
CA SER A 14 -5.48 12.34 -37.80
C SER A 14 -5.31 13.86 -37.52
N VAL A 15 -6.15 14.40 -36.64
CA VAL A 15 -6.05 15.80 -36.20
C VAL A 15 -5.02 15.92 -35.10
N ASP A 16 -4.11 16.88 -35.25
CA ASP A 16 -3.09 17.14 -34.24
C ASP A 16 -3.73 17.45 -32.85
N LEU A 17 -3.21 16.83 -31.83
CA LEU A 17 -3.70 16.86 -30.45
C LEU A 17 -5.05 16.14 -30.18
N ALA A 18 -5.79 15.68 -31.20
CA ALA A 18 -7.09 15.03 -30.96
C ALA A 18 -6.98 13.80 -30.06
N SER A 19 -5.95 12.97 -30.21
CA SER A 19 -5.68 11.81 -29.36
C SER A 19 -5.46 12.11 -27.87
N GLN A 20 -5.32 13.38 -27.50
CA GLN A 20 -5.13 13.81 -26.12
C GLN A 20 -6.44 14.24 -25.45
N PHE A 21 -7.53 14.36 -26.20
CA PHE A 21 -8.83 14.80 -25.69
C PHE A 21 -9.91 13.78 -26.00
N SER A 22 -10.91 13.64 -25.11
CA SER A 22 -12.02 12.71 -25.31
C SER A 22 -13.29 13.22 -24.63
N ARG A 23 -14.46 12.66 -25.07
CA ARG A 23 -15.76 12.85 -24.43
C ARG A 23 -16.02 11.88 -23.28
N SER A 24 -15.11 10.96 -23.02
CA SER A 24 -15.27 9.88 -22.05
C SER A 24 -14.13 9.85 -21.06
N GLU A 25 -14.44 9.73 -19.77
CA GLU A 25 -13.49 9.51 -18.71
C GLU A 25 -12.67 8.23 -18.92
N ASN A 26 -13.24 7.23 -19.60
CA ASN A 26 -12.63 5.92 -19.83
C ASN A 26 -11.75 5.85 -21.08
N GLY A 27 -11.52 6.98 -21.76
CA GLY A 27 -10.73 7.01 -23.01
C GLY A 27 -9.22 6.90 -22.84
N ALA A 28 -8.72 6.91 -21.60
CA ALA A 28 -7.29 6.75 -21.28
C ALA A 28 -7.12 6.21 -19.85
N ASP A 29 -5.99 5.51 -19.61
CA ASP A 29 -5.62 4.96 -18.29
C ASP A 29 -5.53 6.01 -17.15
N ALA A 30 -5.40 7.28 -17.53
CA ALA A 30 -5.48 8.43 -16.63
C ALA A 30 -6.02 9.62 -17.40
N SER A 31 -7.12 10.21 -16.93
CA SER A 31 -7.72 11.40 -17.54
C SER A 31 -8.15 12.41 -16.46
N ALA A 32 -8.20 13.67 -16.85
CA ALA A 32 -8.74 14.74 -16.01
C ALA A 32 -9.74 15.57 -16.84
N MET A 33 -10.86 15.92 -16.23
CA MET A 33 -11.85 16.78 -16.86
C MET A 33 -11.30 18.21 -16.95
N VAL A 34 -11.28 18.76 -18.17
CA VAL A 34 -10.80 20.13 -18.46
C VAL A 34 -11.96 21.12 -18.43
N THR A 35 -13.10 20.71 -18.95
CA THR A 35 -14.37 21.44 -18.94
C THR A 35 -15.50 20.42 -19.11
N ASP A 36 -16.75 20.83 -18.96
CA ASP A 36 -17.91 19.94 -18.98
C ASP A 36 -17.91 18.98 -20.18
N GLY A 37 -17.77 17.69 -19.87
CA GLY A 37 -17.77 16.60 -20.85
C GLY A 37 -16.53 16.53 -21.75
N ILE A 38 -15.42 17.21 -21.43
CA ILE A 38 -14.14 17.11 -22.15
C ILE A 38 -13.05 16.68 -21.19
N TYR A 39 -12.36 15.59 -21.51
CA TYR A 39 -11.29 15.00 -20.74
C TYR A 39 -9.97 15.09 -21.50
N VAL A 40 -8.86 15.29 -20.76
CA VAL A 40 -7.51 15.27 -21.30
C VAL A 40 -6.73 14.08 -20.76
N ASN A 41 -5.94 13.44 -21.59
CA ASN A 41 -5.05 12.35 -21.18
C ASN A 41 -3.93 12.86 -20.29
N THR A 42 -3.90 12.44 -19.03
CA THR A 42 -2.86 12.78 -18.05
C THR A 42 -1.78 11.70 -17.89
N GLY A 43 -1.93 10.54 -18.52
CA GLY A 43 -0.98 9.41 -18.48
C GLY A 43 0.28 9.58 -19.32
N THR A 44 0.42 10.70 -20.06
CA THR A 44 1.55 10.95 -20.95
C THR A 44 2.79 11.51 -20.22
N SER A 45 3.95 11.46 -20.89
CA SER A 45 5.19 12.01 -20.34
C SER A 45 5.13 13.53 -20.13
N THR A 46 5.92 14.05 -19.19
CA THR A 46 6.01 15.51 -18.94
C THR A 46 6.37 16.28 -20.21
N GLN A 47 7.29 15.78 -21.04
CA GLN A 47 7.67 16.43 -22.28
C GLN A 47 6.50 16.51 -23.28
N HIS A 48 5.69 15.45 -23.34
CA HIS A 48 4.49 15.43 -24.20
C HIS A 48 3.46 16.46 -23.74
N LYS A 49 3.21 16.58 -22.44
CA LYS A 49 2.31 17.60 -21.86
C LYS A 49 2.80 19.03 -22.16
N ILE A 50 4.10 19.28 -22.05
CA ILE A 50 4.69 20.58 -22.39
C ILE A 50 4.48 20.92 -23.89
N ASN A 51 4.72 19.94 -24.76
CA ASN A 51 4.53 20.14 -26.19
C ASN A 51 3.06 20.40 -26.54
N MET A 52 2.13 19.67 -25.91
CA MET A 52 0.70 19.89 -26.07
C MET A 52 0.28 21.31 -25.63
N LEU A 53 0.76 21.77 -24.48
CA LEU A 53 0.47 23.13 -23.99
C LEU A 53 1.02 24.21 -24.95
N ARG A 54 2.24 24.04 -25.47
CA ARG A 54 2.82 24.97 -26.45
C ARG A 54 1.95 25.09 -27.69
N ARG A 55 1.48 23.96 -28.25
CA ARG A 55 0.60 23.93 -29.44
C ARG A 55 -0.76 24.55 -29.18
N LEU A 56 -1.32 24.37 -27.99
CA LEU A 56 -2.55 25.06 -27.59
C LEU A 56 -2.33 26.59 -27.53
N PHE A 57 -1.22 27.07 -26.98
CA PHE A 57 -0.87 28.48 -26.93
C PHE A 57 -0.74 29.06 -28.35
N GLU A 58 -0.01 28.39 -29.23
CA GLU A 58 0.11 28.78 -30.64
C GLU A 58 -1.24 28.86 -31.34
N HIS A 59 -2.13 27.88 -31.11
CA HIS A 59 -3.48 27.86 -31.68
C HIS A 59 -4.31 29.07 -31.24
N TYR A 60 -4.18 29.48 -29.97
CA TYR A 60 -4.86 30.66 -29.45
C TYR A 60 -4.12 31.98 -29.71
N GLY A 61 -3.10 31.96 -30.56
CA GLY A 61 -2.32 33.16 -30.91
C GLY A 61 -1.51 33.74 -29.74
N GLN A 62 -1.23 32.91 -28.72
CA GLN A 62 -0.37 33.27 -27.60
C GLN A 62 1.07 32.84 -27.90
N ASP A 63 2.06 33.58 -27.38
CA ASP A 63 3.46 33.21 -27.54
C ASP A 63 3.78 32.04 -26.59
N PRO A 64 4.25 30.88 -27.11
CA PRO A 64 4.64 29.74 -26.24
C PRO A 64 5.79 30.08 -25.28
N SER A 65 6.57 31.16 -25.51
CA SER A 65 7.60 31.62 -24.60
C SER A 65 7.06 32.24 -23.31
N ASP A 66 5.79 32.62 -23.31
CA ASP A 66 5.08 33.11 -22.10
C ASP A 66 4.70 31.96 -21.15
N LEU A 67 4.80 30.69 -21.62
CA LEU A 67 4.59 29.53 -20.76
C LEU A 67 5.75 29.39 -19.77
N VAL A 68 5.53 29.78 -18.54
CA VAL A 68 6.45 29.58 -17.43
C VAL A 68 6.10 28.29 -16.70
N PHE A 69 6.99 27.29 -16.76
CA PHE A 69 6.84 26.07 -15.99
C PHE A 69 7.60 26.24 -14.68
N PHE A 70 6.88 26.26 -13.59
CA PHE A 70 7.49 26.07 -12.28
C PHE A 70 7.72 24.57 -12.08
N LEU A 71 8.98 24.14 -12.08
CA LEU A 71 9.32 22.85 -11.53
C LEU A 71 8.96 22.94 -10.04
N ASN A 72 7.89 22.26 -9.63
CA ASN A 72 7.72 22.00 -8.23
C ASN A 72 8.99 21.28 -7.78
N GLU A 73 9.83 21.95 -7.03
CA GLU A 73 10.80 21.27 -6.18
C GLU A 73 10.01 20.16 -5.50
N LYS A 74 10.45 18.92 -5.67
CA LYS A 74 9.80 17.67 -5.24
C LYS A 74 8.55 17.93 -4.40
N ARG A 75 7.37 17.53 -4.89
CA ARG A 75 6.14 17.68 -4.11
C ARG A 75 6.43 17.26 -2.68
N ASP A 76 5.93 18.01 -1.71
CA ASP A 76 5.96 17.63 -0.30
C ASP A 76 5.57 16.16 -0.08
N ASP A 77 4.73 15.61 -0.95
CA ASP A 77 4.36 14.19 -1.04
C ASP A 77 5.55 13.25 -1.26
N ASP A 78 6.56 13.63 -2.05
CA ASP A 78 7.75 12.81 -2.30
C ASP A 78 8.74 12.88 -1.14
N GLU A 79 8.85 14.03 -0.48
CA GLU A 79 9.64 14.17 0.74
C GLU A 79 8.98 13.47 1.93
N GLU A 80 7.70 13.64 2.10
CA GLU A 80 6.91 12.95 3.13
C GLU A 80 6.93 11.44 2.91
N SER A 81 6.77 10.97 1.67
CA SER A 81 6.90 9.56 1.31
C SER A 81 8.31 9.04 1.60
N SER A 82 9.35 9.79 1.25
CA SER A 82 10.75 9.46 1.54
C SER A 82 11.03 9.39 3.04
N GLN A 83 10.51 10.34 3.83
CA GLN A 83 10.63 10.35 5.29
C GLN A 83 9.90 9.16 5.92
N ARG A 84 8.69 8.85 5.48
CA ARG A 84 7.93 7.66 5.94
C ARG A 84 8.70 6.37 5.69
N HIS A 85 9.32 6.23 4.52
CA HIS A 85 10.14 5.06 4.16
C HIS A 85 11.39 4.97 5.04
N LYS A 86 12.07 6.09 5.33
CA LYS A 86 13.23 6.13 6.21
C LYS A 86 12.87 5.74 7.65
N ILE A 87 11.77 6.28 8.17
CA ILE A 87 11.29 5.99 9.53
C ILE A 87 10.94 4.50 9.66
N ARG A 88 10.17 3.94 8.74
CA ARG A 88 9.81 2.51 8.76
C ARG A 88 11.04 1.61 8.68
N ARG A 89 11.97 1.90 7.78
CA ARG A 89 13.21 1.13 7.69
C ARG A 89 14.02 1.22 8.98
N ALA A 90 14.15 2.40 9.59
CA ALA A 90 14.84 2.59 10.87
C ALA A 90 14.16 1.80 12.00
N TYR A 91 12.82 1.82 12.06
CA TYR A 91 12.06 1.03 13.02
C TYR A 91 12.31 -0.48 12.84
N TRP A 92 12.19 -1.00 11.61
CA TRP A 92 12.43 -2.41 11.32
C TRP A 92 13.88 -2.84 11.60
N THR A 93 14.84 -1.94 11.38
CA THR A 93 16.26 -2.21 11.71
C THR A 93 16.44 -2.43 13.22
N GLN A 94 15.70 -1.71 14.06
CA GLN A 94 15.83 -1.84 15.51
C GLN A 94 15.08 -3.05 16.07
N VAL A 95 13.90 -3.38 15.57
CA VAL A 95 13.10 -4.50 16.11
C VAL A 95 13.53 -5.86 15.58
N LEU A 96 14.12 -5.92 14.37
CA LEU A 96 14.42 -7.18 13.69
C LEU A 96 15.35 -8.12 14.49
N PRO A 97 16.42 -7.65 15.15
CA PRO A 97 17.25 -8.51 15.98
C PRO A 97 16.45 -9.25 17.06
N SER A 98 15.55 -8.54 17.75
CA SER A 98 14.69 -9.12 18.78
C SER A 98 13.69 -10.13 18.19
N LEU A 99 13.11 -9.86 17.02
CA LEU A 99 12.24 -10.80 16.31
C LEU A 99 13.00 -12.06 15.89
N GLN A 100 14.25 -11.93 15.44
CA GLN A 100 15.11 -13.06 15.06
C GLN A 100 15.49 -13.92 16.26
N GLU A 101 15.70 -13.30 17.42
CA GLU A 101 16.02 -14.02 18.65
C GLU A 101 14.84 -14.85 19.18
N VAL A 102 13.63 -14.27 19.19
CA VAL A 102 12.45 -14.90 19.80
C VAL A 102 11.66 -15.81 18.85
N THR A 103 11.85 -15.67 17.53
CA THR A 103 11.21 -16.51 16.51
C THR A 103 12.18 -16.88 15.40
N GLY A 104 12.12 -18.10 14.89
CA GLY A 104 12.85 -18.50 13.69
C GLY A 104 12.31 -17.89 12.38
N SER A 105 11.12 -17.27 12.43
CA SER A 105 10.37 -16.78 11.27
C SER A 105 11.10 -15.66 10.51
N PHE A 106 11.86 -14.81 11.19
CA PHE A 106 12.50 -13.64 10.59
C PHE A 106 13.99 -13.82 10.28
N LYS A 107 14.52 -15.04 10.35
CA LYS A 107 15.96 -15.33 10.21
C LYS A 107 16.60 -14.74 8.94
N TYR A 108 15.90 -14.74 7.83
CA TYR A 108 16.39 -14.28 6.52
C TYR A 108 15.71 -13.00 6.04
N VAL A 109 15.02 -12.29 6.94
CA VAL A 109 14.28 -11.07 6.60
C VAL A 109 15.19 -9.86 6.78
N SER A 110 15.05 -8.87 5.90
CA SER A 110 15.77 -7.59 5.96
C SER A 110 14.78 -6.44 6.18
N PRO A 111 15.23 -5.32 6.80
CA PRO A 111 14.39 -4.13 7.00
C PRO A 111 13.85 -3.56 5.69
N THR A 112 12.57 -3.27 5.62
CA THR A 112 11.88 -2.75 4.43
C THR A 112 11.37 -1.33 4.63
N LYS A 113 10.91 -0.70 3.54
CA LYS A 113 10.19 0.58 3.57
C LYS A 113 8.68 0.43 3.82
N ASN A 114 8.18 -0.81 3.79
CA ASN A 114 6.77 -1.11 3.98
C ASN A 114 6.36 -0.91 5.43
N ASN A 115 5.06 -0.74 5.66
CA ASN A 115 4.52 -0.68 7.01
C ASN A 115 4.40 -2.06 7.67
N TYR A 116 4.85 -3.12 7.00
CA TYR A 116 4.87 -4.47 7.54
C TYR A 116 6.21 -5.16 7.28
N LEU A 117 6.48 -6.16 8.11
CA LEU A 117 7.59 -7.10 7.98
C LEU A 117 7.04 -8.50 8.19
N SER A 118 7.27 -9.41 7.22
CA SER A 118 6.73 -10.77 7.26
C SER A 118 7.83 -11.80 7.33
N GLY A 119 7.62 -12.80 8.18
CA GLY A 119 8.48 -13.96 8.36
C GLY A 119 7.74 -15.27 8.06
N SER A 120 8.50 -16.32 7.76
CA SER A 120 7.96 -17.65 7.45
C SER A 120 7.43 -18.36 8.69
N THR A 121 6.26 -19.02 8.58
CA THR A 121 5.76 -19.96 9.59
C THR A 121 6.15 -21.42 9.29
N ASN A 122 6.87 -21.67 8.19
CA ASN A 122 7.12 -22.97 7.57
C ASN A 122 5.89 -23.64 6.96
N SER A 123 4.72 -22.99 6.97
CA SER A 123 3.51 -23.41 6.26
C SER A 123 3.37 -22.57 4.99
N PRO A 124 3.31 -23.19 3.79
CA PRO A 124 3.24 -22.46 2.52
C PRO A 124 2.02 -21.52 2.47
N GLY A 125 2.26 -20.24 2.15
CA GLY A 125 1.22 -19.22 2.07
C GLY A 125 0.73 -18.69 3.43
N VAL A 126 1.35 -19.10 4.53
CA VAL A 126 1.07 -18.56 5.87
C VAL A 126 2.29 -17.85 6.42
N GLN A 127 2.13 -16.61 6.84
CA GLN A 127 3.21 -15.76 7.33
C GLN A 127 2.87 -15.18 8.72
N LEU A 128 3.90 -15.06 9.56
CA LEU A 128 3.84 -14.19 10.73
C LEU A 128 4.24 -12.78 10.29
N SER A 129 3.33 -11.82 10.40
CA SER A 129 3.59 -10.43 10.00
C SER A 129 3.51 -9.50 11.21
N CYS A 130 4.45 -8.57 11.27
CA CYS A 130 4.44 -7.43 12.17
C CYS A 130 4.06 -6.18 11.35
N VAL A 131 3.12 -5.37 11.82
CA VAL A 131 2.65 -4.16 11.14
C VAL A 131 2.87 -2.94 12.03
N ALA A 132 3.47 -1.88 11.48
CA ALA A 132 3.73 -0.63 12.18
C ALA A 132 3.08 0.54 11.42
N ASN A 133 1.95 1.03 11.94
CA ASN A 133 1.16 2.11 11.38
C ASN A 133 1.31 3.41 12.19
N TYR A 134 0.53 4.44 11.82
CA TYR A 134 0.55 5.76 12.46
C TYR A 134 -0.31 5.85 13.73
N ASN A 135 -1.16 4.85 13.98
CA ASN A 135 -2.08 4.82 15.12
C ASN A 135 -2.14 3.46 15.82
N GLN A 136 -1.39 2.48 15.31
CA GLN A 136 -1.37 1.13 15.88
C GLN A 136 -0.15 0.32 15.45
N ALA A 137 0.22 -0.66 16.27
CA ALA A 137 1.07 -1.79 15.91
C ALA A 137 0.24 -3.08 15.92
N ARG A 138 0.57 -4.05 15.05
CA ARG A 138 -0.17 -5.31 14.95
C ARG A 138 0.77 -6.48 14.72
N VAL A 139 0.44 -7.62 15.29
CA VAL A 139 1.01 -8.93 14.96
C VAL A 139 -0.09 -9.79 14.34
N GLU A 140 0.17 -10.44 13.23
CA GLU A 140 -0.84 -11.20 12.51
C GLU A 140 -0.29 -12.49 11.90
N ILE A 141 -1.11 -13.53 11.90
CA ILE A 141 -0.98 -14.65 10.99
C ILE A 141 -1.72 -14.27 9.72
N TYR A 142 -0.98 -14.04 8.65
CA TYR A 142 -1.51 -13.68 7.34
C TYR A 142 -1.53 -14.91 6.45
N ILE A 143 -2.71 -15.24 5.90
CA ILE A 143 -2.97 -16.44 5.10
C ILE A 143 -3.26 -16.02 3.68
N ASP A 144 -2.34 -16.29 2.76
CA ASP A 144 -2.49 -16.10 1.32
C ASP A 144 -1.62 -17.07 0.52
N THR A 145 -2.21 -18.19 0.16
CA THR A 145 -1.60 -19.23 -0.70
C THR A 145 -1.73 -18.93 -2.20
N GLY A 146 -2.41 -17.84 -2.57
CA GLY A 146 -2.83 -17.56 -3.94
C GLY A 146 -4.18 -18.20 -4.32
N ASP A 147 -4.72 -19.11 -3.50
CA ASP A 147 -5.98 -19.83 -3.70
C ASP A 147 -6.94 -19.52 -2.55
N GLY A 148 -8.05 -18.84 -2.86
CA GLY A 148 -9.03 -18.43 -1.86
C GLY A 148 -9.69 -19.61 -1.12
N ALA A 149 -9.97 -20.72 -1.81
CA ALA A 149 -10.56 -21.89 -1.19
C ALA A 149 -9.59 -22.55 -0.19
N LYS A 150 -8.32 -22.62 -0.54
CA LYS A 150 -7.26 -23.13 0.33
C LYS A 150 -7.04 -22.20 1.54
N ASN A 151 -7.07 -20.90 1.32
CA ASN A 151 -6.96 -19.91 2.40
C ASN A 151 -8.12 -20.08 3.40
N GLN A 152 -9.34 -20.26 2.88
CA GLN A 152 -10.53 -20.53 3.70
C GLN A 152 -10.38 -21.82 4.53
N GLN A 153 -9.90 -22.90 3.93
CA GLN A 153 -9.68 -24.15 4.65
C GLN A 153 -8.69 -24.00 5.83
N ILE A 154 -7.57 -23.28 5.60
CA ILE A 154 -6.57 -23.00 6.65
C ILE A 154 -7.21 -22.16 7.75
N TYR A 155 -7.93 -21.09 7.38
CA TYR A 155 -8.60 -20.21 8.33
C TYR A 155 -9.66 -20.96 9.16
N ASP A 156 -10.50 -21.78 8.52
CA ASP A 156 -11.53 -22.57 9.19
C ASP A 156 -10.93 -23.59 10.15
N ASN A 157 -9.78 -24.18 9.78
CA ASN A 157 -9.07 -25.08 10.69
C ASN A 157 -8.58 -24.35 11.94
N LEU A 158 -7.94 -23.17 11.77
CA LEU A 158 -7.56 -22.34 12.92
C LEU A 158 -8.78 -21.92 13.75
N LYS A 159 -9.88 -21.55 13.10
CA LYS A 159 -11.11 -21.11 13.76
C LYS A 159 -11.78 -22.20 14.60
N LYS A 160 -11.70 -23.47 14.19
CA LYS A 160 -12.16 -24.61 14.98
C LYS A 160 -11.42 -24.73 16.32
N HIS A 161 -10.17 -24.31 16.36
CA HIS A 161 -9.30 -24.34 17.53
C HIS A 161 -9.13 -22.98 18.21
N GLN A 162 -10.09 -22.06 17.98
CA GLN A 162 -10.01 -20.69 18.50
C GLN A 162 -9.77 -20.65 20.00
N ALA A 163 -10.51 -21.46 20.77
CA ALA A 163 -10.43 -21.45 22.24
C ALA A 163 -9.04 -21.85 22.72
N GLU A 164 -8.47 -22.92 22.17
CA GLU A 164 -7.12 -23.41 22.54
C GLU A 164 -6.02 -22.44 22.09
N ILE A 165 -6.20 -21.82 20.93
CA ILE A 165 -5.28 -20.79 20.40
C ILE A 165 -5.29 -19.57 21.32
N GLU A 166 -6.46 -19.04 21.66
CA GLU A 166 -6.60 -17.85 22.51
C GLU A 166 -6.17 -18.14 23.97
N GLU A 167 -6.40 -19.34 24.49
CA GLU A 167 -5.88 -19.77 25.80
C GLU A 167 -4.34 -19.79 25.78
N THR A 168 -3.72 -20.40 24.76
CA THR A 168 -2.25 -20.44 24.60
C THR A 168 -1.65 -19.05 24.38
N TYR A 169 -2.36 -18.20 23.66
CA TYR A 169 -1.98 -16.80 23.40
C TYR A 169 -2.16 -15.91 24.64
N GLY A 170 -3.09 -16.25 25.52
CA GLY A 170 -3.37 -15.60 26.79
C GLY A 170 -4.38 -14.46 26.73
N ARG A 171 -5.04 -14.23 25.59
CA ARG A 171 -6.17 -13.28 25.41
C ARG A 171 -6.90 -13.52 24.10
N PRO A 172 -8.13 -12.95 23.94
CA PRO A 172 -8.85 -13.00 22.66
C PRO A 172 -8.06 -12.38 21.51
N LEU A 173 -8.25 -12.95 20.32
CA LEU A 173 -7.67 -12.49 19.05
C LEU A 173 -8.77 -11.94 18.15
N MET A 174 -8.34 -11.12 17.19
CA MET A 174 -9.19 -10.64 16.11
C MET A 174 -9.12 -11.61 14.92
N TRP A 175 -10.29 -12.09 14.50
CA TRP A 175 -10.45 -13.07 13.42
C TRP A 175 -11.06 -12.39 12.21
N TYR A 176 -10.29 -12.21 11.15
CA TYR A 176 -10.70 -11.47 9.96
C TYR A 176 -10.74 -12.39 8.74
N ASN A 177 -11.93 -12.53 8.20
CA ASN A 177 -12.21 -13.22 6.95
C ASN A 177 -13.41 -12.52 6.31
N GLN A 178 -13.16 -11.61 5.38
CA GLN A 178 -14.21 -10.82 4.74
C GLN A 178 -14.55 -11.43 3.38
N GLU A 179 -15.85 -11.58 3.11
CA GLU A 179 -16.36 -11.99 1.81
C GLU A 179 -15.82 -11.07 0.70
N GLY A 180 -15.37 -11.66 -0.42
CA GLY A 180 -14.75 -10.95 -1.52
C GLY A 180 -13.25 -10.67 -1.36
N THR A 181 -12.64 -10.96 -0.20
CA THR A 181 -11.17 -10.92 -0.05
C THR A 181 -10.56 -12.31 -0.19
N ARG A 182 -9.43 -12.41 -0.89
CA ARG A 182 -8.71 -13.68 -1.03
C ARG A 182 -8.01 -14.10 0.26
N SER A 183 -7.41 -13.15 0.97
CA SER A 183 -6.60 -13.42 2.16
C SER A 183 -7.44 -13.39 3.45
N CYS A 184 -7.03 -14.23 4.39
CA CYS A 184 -7.56 -14.26 5.76
C CYS A 184 -6.46 -13.89 6.76
N LYS A 185 -6.83 -13.49 7.97
CA LYS A 185 -5.88 -13.20 9.04
C LYS A 185 -6.44 -13.39 10.43
N VAL A 186 -5.55 -13.75 11.34
CA VAL A 186 -5.79 -13.77 12.79
C VAL A 186 -4.78 -12.86 13.42
N TYR A 187 -5.18 -11.89 14.24
CA TYR A 187 -4.27 -10.86 14.71
C TYR A 187 -4.59 -10.31 16.09
N ASP A 188 -3.59 -9.65 16.66
CA ASP A 188 -3.68 -8.82 17.86
C ASP A 188 -3.10 -7.44 17.56
N GLU A 189 -3.59 -6.42 18.25
CA GLU A 189 -3.19 -5.03 18.02
C GLU A 189 -2.89 -4.27 19.30
N LEU A 190 -1.99 -3.31 19.18
CA LEU A 190 -1.63 -2.32 20.17
C LEU A 190 -2.06 -0.96 19.61
N LEU A 191 -3.07 -0.35 20.21
CA LEU A 191 -3.61 0.96 19.82
C LEU A 191 -2.83 2.11 20.46
N ASP A 192 -3.07 3.31 19.95
CA ASP A 192 -2.51 4.58 20.46
C ASP A 192 -0.97 4.61 20.47
N VAL A 193 -0.38 4.06 19.41
CA VAL A 193 1.07 4.10 19.13
C VAL A 193 1.31 4.44 17.67
N SER A 194 2.41 5.13 17.39
CA SER A 194 2.77 5.55 16.03
C SER A 194 4.21 5.21 15.68
N VAL A 195 4.42 4.64 14.48
CA VAL A 195 5.78 4.43 13.96
C VAL A 195 6.54 5.74 13.73
N THR A 196 5.84 6.87 13.59
CA THR A 196 6.46 8.20 13.45
C THR A 196 6.85 8.82 14.78
N ASN A 197 6.27 8.37 15.91
CA ASN A 197 6.66 8.77 17.25
C ASN A 197 7.70 7.80 17.81
N ARG A 198 8.95 8.25 17.95
CA ARG A 198 10.04 7.40 18.45
C ARG A 198 9.87 6.97 19.90
N ASP A 199 9.14 7.72 20.70
CA ASP A 199 8.87 7.38 22.11
C ASP A 199 7.98 6.12 22.23
N ASP A 200 7.17 5.82 21.20
CA ASP A 200 6.35 4.63 21.15
C ASP A 200 7.14 3.37 20.74
N TRP A 201 8.32 3.53 20.14
CA TRP A 201 9.06 2.42 19.54
C TRP A 201 9.40 1.30 20.52
N ILE A 202 9.80 1.64 21.75
CA ILE A 202 10.11 0.65 22.78
C ILE A 202 8.89 -0.22 23.07
N LYS A 203 7.71 0.42 23.25
CA LYS A 203 6.45 -0.27 23.48
C LYS A 203 6.02 -1.13 22.31
N MET A 204 6.14 -0.58 21.08
CA MET A 204 5.83 -1.30 19.84
C MET A 204 6.76 -2.49 19.59
N MET A 205 8.09 -2.33 19.79
CA MET A 205 9.07 -3.39 19.60
C MET A 205 8.85 -4.54 20.58
N LYS A 206 8.59 -4.21 21.86
CA LYS A 206 8.24 -5.21 22.86
C LYS A 206 6.97 -5.99 22.47
N PHE A 207 5.93 -5.26 22.04
CA PHE A 207 4.69 -5.87 21.56
C PHE A 207 4.94 -6.82 20.36
N HIS A 208 5.67 -6.38 19.32
CA HIS A 208 5.96 -7.20 18.16
C HIS A 208 6.74 -8.46 18.52
N SER A 209 7.77 -8.36 19.38
CA SER A 209 8.60 -9.50 19.76
C SER A 209 7.85 -10.51 20.63
N GLU A 210 7.28 -10.04 21.74
CA GLU A 210 6.60 -10.92 22.69
C GLU A 210 5.32 -11.51 22.10
N ARG A 211 4.45 -10.66 21.54
CA ARG A 211 3.16 -11.08 21.01
C ARG A 211 3.29 -11.86 19.70
N GLY A 212 4.27 -11.50 18.86
CA GLY A 212 4.58 -12.28 17.66
C GLY A 212 5.01 -13.70 17.98
N ALA A 213 5.91 -13.88 18.95
CA ALA A 213 6.34 -15.20 19.41
C ALA A 213 5.20 -16.02 20.03
N MET A 214 4.36 -15.37 20.85
CA MET A 214 3.18 -16.02 21.47
C MET A 214 2.17 -16.44 20.40
N LEU A 215 1.88 -15.57 19.42
CA LEU A 215 0.93 -15.85 18.34
C LEU A 215 1.42 -17.02 17.48
N LEU A 216 2.69 -16.99 17.07
CA LEU A 216 3.26 -18.09 16.31
C LEU A 216 3.17 -19.42 17.07
N ARG A 217 3.55 -19.43 18.35
CA ARG A 217 3.48 -20.63 19.19
C ARG A 217 2.05 -21.16 19.30
N ALA A 218 1.08 -20.27 19.47
CA ALA A 218 -0.33 -20.66 19.65
C ALA A 218 -0.94 -21.28 18.38
N VAL A 219 -0.57 -20.80 17.20
CA VAL A 219 -1.16 -21.29 15.93
C VAL A 219 -0.39 -22.46 15.31
N THR A 220 0.90 -22.59 15.57
CA THR A 220 1.77 -23.62 14.94
C THR A 220 1.20 -25.04 14.98
N PRO A 221 0.60 -25.54 16.08
CA PRO A 221 0.03 -26.90 16.13
C PRO A 221 -1.11 -27.14 15.14
N TYR A 222 -1.72 -26.08 14.63
CA TYR A 222 -2.93 -26.11 13.78
C TYR A 222 -2.67 -25.67 12.35
N LEU A 223 -1.41 -25.31 12.02
CA LEU A 223 -1.00 -24.98 10.64
C LEU A 223 -0.76 -26.25 9.84
N PRO A 224 -0.98 -26.21 8.49
CA PRO A 224 -0.73 -27.38 7.62
C PRO A 224 0.75 -27.71 7.47
#